data_6655aed0f5d636ed09f9371322d2d3d7
#
_entry.id   6655aed0f5d636ed09f9371322d2d3d7
#
_cell.length_a   1.000
_cell.length_b   1.000
_cell.length_c   1.000
_cell.angle_alpha   90.00
_cell.angle_beta   90.00
_cell.angle_gamma   90.00
#
_symmetry.space_group_name_H-M   'P 1'
#
loop_
_entity.id
_entity.type
_entity.pdbx_description
1 polymer ?
#
loop_
_entity_poly.entity_id
_entity_poly.type
_entity_poly.pdbx_seq_one_letter_code
_entity_poly.pdbx_strand_id
1 'polypeptide(L)'
;DYFVQDAFGMVHREETSTAAITQVLPSVAGLLVEKEYNILTKVMQHPEHPLVAVIGGAKISDKIGFIQTLLGVAESVLIGGAMANTFLQYKKHPVGKSLVEPGAAC
;
A
#
# COMPACT_ATOMS: atom_id res chain seq x y z
N ASP A 1 3.34 33.20 -1.36
CA ASP A 1 2.64 32.12 -0.65
C ASP A 1 3.30 30.78 -0.97
N TYR A 2 3.23 29.83 -0.05
CA TYR A 2 3.75 28.47 -0.19
C TYR A 2 2.64 27.49 0.14
N PHE A 3 2.67 26.33 -0.51
CA PHE A 3 1.82 25.20 -0.15
C PHE A 3 2.64 24.16 0.63
N VAL A 4 2.11 23.74 1.79
CA VAL A 4 2.71 22.68 2.60
C VAL A 4 1.79 21.48 2.57
N GLN A 5 2.24 20.37 1.96
CA GLN A 5 1.50 19.12 1.94
C GLN A 5 1.87 18.30 3.18
N ASP A 6 0.95 18.21 4.12
CA ASP A 6 1.15 17.42 5.35
C ASP A 6 0.04 16.40 5.61
N ALA A 7 -0.86 16.22 4.64
CA ALA A 7 -1.94 15.24 4.70
C ALA A 7 -1.48 13.90 4.13
N PHE A 8 -0.64 13.15 4.84
CA PHE A 8 -0.06 11.89 4.37
C PHE A 8 -1.10 10.91 3.84
N GLY A 9 -2.22 10.73 4.52
CA GLY A 9 -3.30 9.85 4.09
C GLY A 9 -3.96 10.22 2.75
N MET A 10 -3.70 11.42 2.23
CA MET A 10 -4.28 11.96 1.00
C MET A 10 -3.27 12.16 -0.12
N VAL A 11 -1.96 11.99 0.12
CA VAL A 11 -0.90 12.27 -0.88
C VAL A 11 -1.02 11.43 -2.15
N HIS A 12 -1.70 10.29 -2.09
CA HIS A 12 -1.92 9.38 -3.21
C HIS A 12 -3.11 9.79 -4.11
N ARG A 13 -3.85 10.86 -3.76
CA ARG A 13 -5.02 11.31 -4.51
C ARG A 13 -4.69 12.53 -5.36
N GLU A 14 -5.07 12.46 -6.63
CA GLU A 14 -4.94 13.57 -7.58
C GLU A 14 -6.12 14.54 -7.47
N GLU A 15 -6.22 15.24 -6.34
CA GLU A 15 -7.23 16.25 -6.11
C GLU A 15 -6.64 17.66 -6.25
N THR A 16 -7.50 18.68 -6.44
CA THR A 16 -7.06 20.07 -6.57
C THR A 16 -6.20 20.51 -5.39
N SER A 17 -6.59 20.14 -4.17
CA SER A 17 -5.92 20.51 -2.94
C SER A 17 -4.67 19.69 -2.60
N THR A 18 -4.39 18.63 -3.33
CA THR A 18 -3.23 17.76 -3.09
C THR A 18 -2.24 17.76 -4.25
N ALA A 19 -2.73 17.78 -5.47
CA ALA A 19 -1.89 17.69 -6.66
C ALA A 19 -1.91 18.98 -7.50
N ALA A 20 -3.08 19.49 -7.94
CA ALA A 20 -3.11 20.62 -8.85
C ALA A 20 -2.52 21.91 -8.24
N ILE A 21 -2.67 22.13 -6.95
CA ILE A 21 -2.11 23.30 -6.26
C ILE A 21 -0.58 23.35 -6.34
N THR A 22 0.09 22.20 -6.43
CA THR A 22 1.56 22.14 -6.52
C THR A 22 2.09 22.64 -7.87
N GLN A 23 1.22 22.77 -8.86
CA GLN A 23 1.57 23.32 -10.18
C GLN A 23 1.54 24.87 -10.20
N VAL A 24 0.88 25.48 -9.22
CA VAL A 24 0.69 26.94 -9.17
C VAL A 24 1.41 27.61 -8.00
N LEU A 25 1.78 26.86 -6.96
CA LEU A 25 2.51 27.39 -5.81
C LEU A 25 3.78 26.57 -5.56
N PRO A 26 4.86 27.24 -5.10
CA PRO A 26 6.02 26.54 -4.53
C PRO A 26 5.55 25.63 -3.40
N SER A 27 5.87 24.33 -3.50
CA SER A 27 5.30 23.30 -2.63
C SER A 27 6.39 22.53 -1.91
N VAL A 28 6.14 22.20 -0.65
CA VAL A 28 7.05 21.45 0.21
C VAL A 28 6.27 20.38 0.98
N ALA A 29 6.96 19.32 1.37
CA ALA A 29 6.42 18.34 2.30
C ALA A 29 6.34 18.95 3.71
N GLY A 30 5.25 18.67 4.42
CA GLY A 30 5.15 18.94 5.84
C GLY A 30 5.82 17.85 6.68
N LEU A 31 5.94 18.10 7.97
CA LEU A 31 6.69 17.24 8.90
C LEU A 31 6.12 15.82 9.02
N LEU A 32 4.81 15.66 8.91
CA LEU A 32 4.19 14.32 8.94
C LEU A 32 4.51 13.55 7.67
N VAL A 33 4.38 14.17 6.52
CA VAL A 33 4.72 13.55 5.23
C VAL A 33 6.20 13.17 5.18
N GLU A 34 7.08 14.06 5.62
CA GLU A 34 8.53 13.80 5.71
C GLU A 34 8.83 12.60 6.62
N LYS A 35 8.23 12.57 7.81
CA LYS A 35 8.41 11.47 8.76
C LYS A 35 7.97 10.13 8.18
N GLU A 36 6.77 10.06 7.62
CA GLU A 36 6.22 8.83 7.02
C GLU A 36 7.05 8.38 5.82
N TYR A 37 7.43 9.31 4.93
CA TYR A 37 8.28 9.03 3.79
C TYR A 37 9.63 8.43 4.22
N ASN A 38 10.28 9.04 5.20
CA ASN A 38 11.59 8.58 5.67
C ASN A 38 11.50 7.18 6.32
N ILE A 39 10.45 6.91 7.11
CA ILE A 39 10.24 5.60 7.74
C ILE A 39 9.99 4.53 6.66
N LEU A 40 9.06 4.79 5.73
CA LEU A 40 8.74 3.83 4.67
C LEU A 40 9.95 3.57 3.76
N THR A 41 10.68 4.64 3.38
CA THR A 41 11.88 4.50 2.56
C THR A 41 12.95 3.67 3.27
N LYS A 42 13.18 3.93 4.56
CA LYS A 42 14.13 3.13 5.35
C LYS A 42 13.73 1.65 5.38
N VAL A 43 12.47 1.36 5.66
CA VAL A 43 11.97 -0.03 5.72
C VAL A 43 12.10 -0.74 4.38
N MET A 44 11.87 -0.04 3.26
CA MET A 44 11.94 -0.66 1.93
C MET A 44 13.36 -0.80 1.39
N GLN A 45 14.25 0.14 1.70
CA GLN A 45 15.62 0.15 1.16
C GLN A 45 16.62 -0.57 2.08
N HIS A 46 16.42 -0.45 3.38
CA HIS A 46 17.33 -0.99 4.40
C HIS A 46 16.52 -1.60 5.54
N PRO A 47 15.75 -2.70 5.29
CA PRO A 47 14.96 -3.33 6.33
C PRO A 47 15.82 -3.90 7.44
N GLU A 48 15.34 -3.81 8.66
CA GLU A 48 15.87 -4.59 9.78
C GLU A 48 15.27 -6.01 9.68
N HIS A 49 16.10 -7.03 9.79
CA HIS A 49 15.70 -8.43 9.65
C HIS A 49 15.46 -9.12 11.00
N PRO A 50 14.45 -10.01 11.12
CA PRO A 50 13.52 -10.41 10.06
C PRO A 50 12.42 -9.36 9.77
N LEU A 51 12.19 -9.04 8.50
CA LEU A 51 11.08 -8.20 8.08
C LEU A 51 9.86 -9.08 7.79
N VAL A 52 8.76 -8.83 8.50
CA VAL A 52 7.47 -9.47 8.26
C VAL A 52 6.47 -8.41 7.81
N ALA A 53 5.96 -8.56 6.60
CA ALA A 53 4.93 -7.68 6.07
C ALA A 53 3.53 -8.26 6.35
N VAL A 54 2.63 -7.44 6.84
CA VAL A 54 1.21 -7.81 7.04
C VAL A 54 0.37 -6.94 6.14
N ILE A 55 -0.35 -7.55 5.21
CA ILE A 55 -1.16 -6.83 4.24
C ILE A 55 -2.60 -7.35 4.26
N GLY A 56 -3.56 -6.44 4.16
CA GLY A 56 -4.98 -6.78 4.12
C GLY A 56 -5.74 -5.87 3.16
N GLY A 57 -6.90 -6.33 2.76
CA GLY A 57 -7.79 -5.57 1.89
C GLY A 57 -8.85 -6.43 1.25
N ALA A 58 -9.65 -5.82 0.36
CA ALA A 58 -10.72 -6.51 -0.35
C ALA A 58 -10.24 -7.10 -1.69
N LYS A 59 -9.46 -6.32 -2.45
CA LYS A 59 -9.05 -6.69 -3.81
C LYS A 59 -7.54 -6.96 -3.88
N ILE A 60 -7.18 -8.05 -4.57
CA ILE A 60 -5.80 -8.40 -4.88
C ILE A 60 -5.29 -7.57 -6.06
N SER A 61 -6.12 -7.41 -7.10
CA SER A 61 -5.77 -6.72 -8.35
C SER A 61 -5.10 -5.36 -8.11
N ASP A 62 -5.61 -4.61 -7.15
CA ASP A 62 -5.10 -3.27 -6.82
C ASP A 62 -3.74 -3.31 -6.09
N LYS A 63 -3.32 -4.47 -5.59
CA LYS A 63 -2.17 -4.60 -4.69
C LYS A 63 -1.12 -5.62 -5.13
N ILE A 64 -1.36 -6.32 -6.24
CA ILE A 64 -0.47 -7.41 -6.69
C ILE A 64 0.98 -6.94 -6.89
N GLY A 65 1.17 -5.77 -7.52
CA GLY A 65 2.50 -5.20 -7.71
C GLY A 65 3.19 -4.84 -6.38
N PHE A 66 2.42 -4.34 -5.42
CA PHE A 66 2.95 -4.05 -4.09
C PHE A 66 3.32 -5.34 -3.33
N ILE A 67 2.48 -6.38 -3.42
CA ILE A 67 2.78 -7.70 -2.83
C ILE A 67 4.07 -8.26 -3.44
N GLN A 68 4.24 -8.18 -4.76
CA GLN A 68 5.46 -8.63 -5.43
C GLN A 68 6.71 -7.88 -4.95
N THR A 69 6.59 -6.58 -4.72
CA THR A 69 7.70 -5.77 -4.16
C THR A 69 8.03 -6.23 -2.74
N LEU A 70 7.03 -6.47 -1.90
CA LEU A 70 7.23 -6.97 -0.53
C LEU A 70 7.90 -8.35 -0.49
N LEU A 71 7.53 -9.24 -1.41
CA LEU A 71 8.17 -10.57 -1.52
C LEU A 71 9.65 -10.51 -1.89
N GLY A 72 10.11 -9.38 -2.44
CA GLY A 72 11.52 -9.14 -2.73
C GLY A 72 12.35 -8.66 -1.55
N VAL A 73 11.71 -8.18 -0.47
CA VAL A 73 12.41 -7.56 0.67
C VAL A 73 12.04 -8.17 2.02
N ALA A 74 10.89 -8.83 2.14
CA ALA A 74 10.42 -9.41 3.40
C ALA A 74 10.64 -10.93 3.44
N GLU A 75 11.00 -11.47 4.60
CA GLU A 75 11.08 -12.91 4.82
C GLU A 75 9.72 -13.59 4.85
N SER A 76 8.69 -12.86 5.20
CA SER A 76 7.32 -13.37 5.23
C SER A 76 6.32 -12.28 4.89
N VAL A 77 5.31 -12.64 4.10
CA VAL A 77 4.17 -11.77 3.81
C VAL A 77 2.90 -12.48 4.31
N LEU A 78 2.25 -11.89 5.31
CA LEU A 78 1.00 -12.37 5.87
C LEU A 78 -0.16 -11.64 5.20
N ILE A 79 -1.08 -12.40 4.63
CA ILE A 79 -2.23 -11.85 3.91
C ILE A 79 -3.50 -12.08 4.70
N GLY A 80 -4.21 -11.00 5.00
CA GLY A 80 -5.48 -11.00 5.73
C GLY A 80 -6.64 -10.39 4.95
N GLY A 81 -7.79 -10.29 5.61
CA GLY A 81 -9.01 -9.73 5.02
C GLY A 81 -9.60 -10.56 3.88
N ALA A 82 -10.48 -9.97 3.09
CA ALA A 82 -11.11 -10.65 1.96
C ALA A 82 -10.11 -11.07 0.87
N MET A 83 -8.99 -10.40 0.79
CA MET A 83 -7.88 -10.76 -0.09
C MET A 83 -7.36 -12.17 0.19
N ALA A 84 -7.26 -12.57 1.46
CA ALA A 84 -6.86 -13.93 1.83
C ALA A 84 -7.83 -14.99 1.31
N ASN A 85 -9.13 -14.70 1.27
CA ASN A 85 -10.14 -15.64 0.74
C ASN A 85 -9.92 -15.93 -0.74
N THR A 86 -9.52 -14.91 -1.52
CA THR A 86 -9.23 -15.08 -2.94
C THR A 86 -8.03 -16.01 -3.15
N PHE A 87 -6.96 -15.86 -2.35
CA PHE A 87 -5.83 -16.79 -2.37
C PHE A 87 -6.22 -18.20 -1.94
N LEU A 88 -7.05 -18.35 -0.89
CA LEU A 88 -7.54 -19.64 -0.44
C LEU A 88 -8.39 -20.33 -1.53
N GLN A 89 -9.27 -19.57 -2.19
CA GLN A 89 -10.08 -20.09 -3.30
C GLN A 89 -9.19 -20.56 -4.47
N TYR A 90 -8.17 -19.78 -4.82
CA TYR A 90 -7.21 -20.17 -5.85
C TYR A 90 -6.51 -21.50 -5.50
N LYS A 91 -6.15 -21.68 -4.23
CA LYS A 91 -5.59 -22.92 -3.69
C LYS A 91 -6.62 -24.06 -3.50
N LYS A 92 -7.85 -23.89 -4.00
CA LYS A 92 -8.93 -24.87 -3.92
C LYS A 92 -9.45 -25.15 -2.51
N HIS A 93 -9.21 -24.24 -1.56
CA HIS A 93 -9.83 -24.32 -0.25
C HIS A 93 -11.28 -23.80 -0.32
N PRO A 94 -12.23 -24.44 0.40
CA PRO A 94 -13.60 -23.94 0.45
C PRO A 94 -13.67 -22.65 1.23
N VAL A 95 -14.21 -21.60 0.62
CA VAL A 95 -14.35 -20.27 1.24
C VAL A 95 -15.82 -19.92 1.58
N GLY A 96 -16.75 -20.83 1.28
CA GLY A 96 -18.18 -20.66 1.59
C GLY A 96 -18.76 -19.39 0.96
N LYS A 97 -19.41 -18.57 1.79
CA LYS A 97 -20.00 -17.28 1.39
C LYS A 97 -19.04 -16.09 1.59
N SER A 98 -17.75 -16.36 1.81
CA SER A 98 -16.77 -15.29 2.02
C SER A 98 -16.60 -14.47 0.75
N LEU A 99 -16.33 -13.15 0.96
CA LEU A 99 -16.02 -12.26 -0.15
C LEU A 99 -14.74 -12.72 -0.85
N VAL A 100 -14.80 -12.86 -2.16
CA VAL A 100 -13.66 -13.17 -3.04
C VAL A 100 -13.69 -12.22 -4.24
N GLU A 101 -12.56 -11.98 -4.84
CA GLU A 101 -12.45 -11.18 -6.07
C GLU A 101 -12.62 -12.09 -7.29
N PRO A 102 -13.70 -11.91 -8.10
CA PRO A 102 -13.90 -12.72 -9.30
C PRO A 102 -12.84 -12.43 -10.35
N GLY A 103 -12.30 -13.51 -10.96
CA GLY A 103 -11.37 -13.36 -12.08
C GLY A 103 -9.97 -12.85 -11.71
N ALA A 104 -9.65 -12.75 -10.42
CA ALA A 104 -8.29 -12.44 -10.01
C ALA A 104 -7.35 -13.57 -10.44
N ALA A 105 -6.45 -13.29 -11.37
CA ALA A 105 -5.35 -14.17 -11.70
C ALA A 105 -4.26 -14.02 -10.63
N CYS A 106 -4.02 -15.04 -9.86
CA CYS A 106 -2.93 -15.12 -8.88
C CYS A 106 -1.73 -15.85 -9.47
#